data_f9f5d357c4e286a3b3b40a45af825e91
#
_entry.id   f9f5d357c4e286a3b3b40a45af825e91
#
_cell.length_a   1.000
_cell.length_b   1.000
_cell.length_c   1.000
_cell.angle_alpha   90.00
_cell.angle_beta   90.00
_cell.angle_gamma   90.00
#
_symmetry.space_group_name_H-M   'P 1'
#
loop_
_entity.id
_entity.type
_entity.pdbx_description
1 polymer ?
#
loop_
_entity_poly.entity_id
_entity_poly.type
_entity_poly.pdbx_seq_one_letter_code
_entity_poly.pdbx_strand_id
1 'polypeptide(L)'
;MSAAIVAHLLDEMEEYYGAFDHYPLYILGWELNDNQRTPEQKYELARQAYDEFVSRHQTKIVWVPWPLDLAKARPCEPGAPLDFDLDPEGPADVVLQVLVPA
;
A
#
# COMPACT_ATOMS: atom_id res chain seq x y z
N MET A 1 0.40 6.63 -20.31
CA MET A 1 -0.37 5.41 -20.34
C MET A 1 -0.38 4.75 -18.98
N SER A 2 -1.52 4.75 -18.33
CA SER A 2 -1.64 4.24 -16.96
C SER A 2 -1.40 2.72 -16.86
N ALA A 3 -1.73 1.96 -17.91
CA ALA A 3 -1.60 0.51 -17.88
C ALA A 3 -0.17 0.04 -17.61
N ALA A 4 0.83 0.69 -18.22
CA ALA A 4 2.23 0.32 -18.01
C ALA A 4 2.69 0.64 -16.58
N ILE A 5 2.21 1.76 -16.02
CA ILE A 5 2.54 2.15 -14.65
C ILE A 5 1.90 1.18 -13.66
N VAL A 6 0.63 0.84 -13.86
CA VAL A 6 -0.07 -0.11 -12.99
C VAL A 6 0.62 -1.47 -13.04
N ALA A 7 1.02 -1.94 -14.22
CA ALA A 7 1.74 -3.21 -14.35
C ALA A 7 3.06 -3.19 -13.58
N HIS A 8 3.81 -2.08 -13.65
CA HIS A 8 5.05 -1.92 -12.90
C HIS A 8 4.80 -1.96 -11.40
N LEU A 9 3.78 -1.23 -10.92
CA LEU A 9 3.42 -1.25 -9.50
C LEU A 9 3.04 -2.65 -9.03
N LEU A 10 2.29 -3.39 -9.86
CA LEU A 10 1.92 -4.76 -9.53
C LEU A 10 3.15 -5.66 -9.41
N ASP A 11 4.10 -5.54 -10.34
CA ASP A 11 5.34 -6.33 -10.28
C ASP A 11 6.10 -6.06 -8.98
N GLU A 12 6.19 -4.79 -8.57
CA GLU A 12 6.83 -4.41 -7.32
C GLU A 12 6.08 -4.98 -6.11
N MET A 13 4.75 -4.93 -6.13
CA MET A 13 3.94 -5.50 -5.04
C MET A 13 4.14 -7.01 -4.93
N GLU A 14 4.11 -7.72 -6.08
CA GLU A 14 4.30 -9.17 -6.10
C GLU A 14 5.67 -9.56 -5.55
N GLU A 15 6.69 -8.82 -5.94
CA GLU A 15 8.07 -9.09 -5.52
C GLU A 15 8.24 -8.86 -4.01
N TYR A 16 7.76 -7.73 -3.51
CA TYR A 16 7.87 -7.41 -2.09
C TYR A 16 7.05 -8.37 -1.24
N TYR A 17 5.80 -8.60 -1.62
CA TYR A 17 4.90 -9.49 -0.88
C TYR A 17 5.44 -10.92 -0.85
N GLY A 18 5.97 -11.40 -1.97
CA GLY A 18 6.57 -12.72 -2.05
C GLY A 18 7.79 -12.89 -1.16
N ALA A 19 8.55 -11.81 -0.95
CA ALA A 19 9.75 -11.84 -0.11
C ALA A 19 9.44 -11.71 1.38
N PHE A 20 8.42 -10.90 1.74
CA PHE A 20 8.20 -10.49 3.12
C PHE A 20 6.85 -10.89 3.71
N ASP A 21 5.95 -11.47 2.92
CA ASP A 21 4.57 -11.84 3.33
C ASP A 21 3.74 -10.68 3.85
N HIS A 22 4.06 -9.45 3.42
CA HIS A 22 3.25 -8.27 3.69
C HIS A 22 3.62 -7.19 2.69
N TYR A 23 2.77 -6.16 2.58
CA TYR A 23 3.05 -5.02 1.70
C TYR A 23 2.48 -3.74 2.33
N PRO A 24 3.33 -2.80 2.76
CA PRO A 24 2.87 -1.51 3.27
C PRO A 24 2.34 -0.64 2.13
N LEU A 25 1.15 -0.06 2.30
CA LEU A 25 0.54 0.73 1.23
C LEU A 25 1.30 2.03 0.91
N TYR A 26 2.04 2.59 1.88
CA TYR A 26 2.79 3.82 1.63
C TYR A 26 3.83 3.67 0.51
N ILE A 27 4.29 2.45 0.26
CA ILE A 27 5.27 2.20 -0.81
C ILE A 27 4.68 2.57 -2.17
N LEU A 28 3.38 2.33 -2.39
CA LEU A 28 2.72 2.76 -3.62
C LEU A 28 2.78 4.27 -3.80
N GLY A 29 2.56 5.02 -2.73
CA GLY A 29 2.67 6.46 -2.77
C GLY A 29 4.08 6.92 -3.12
N TRP A 30 5.09 6.27 -2.56
CA TRP A 30 6.48 6.60 -2.86
C TRP A 30 6.84 6.30 -4.30
N GLU A 31 6.38 5.17 -4.84
CA GLU A 31 6.64 4.82 -6.24
C GLU A 31 6.02 5.82 -7.22
N LEU A 32 4.96 6.49 -6.81
CA LEU A 32 4.26 7.48 -7.62
C LEU A 32 4.66 8.91 -7.26
N ASN A 33 5.67 9.10 -6.42
CA ASN A 33 6.06 10.42 -5.94
C ASN A 33 6.89 11.15 -7.00
N ASP A 34 6.20 11.83 -7.90
CA ASP A 34 6.81 12.70 -8.91
C ASP A 34 6.06 14.03 -8.96
N ASN A 35 6.61 15.00 -9.70
CA ASN A 35 6.02 16.34 -9.80
C ASN A 35 5.05 16.48 -10.97
N GLN A 36 4.77 15.40 -11.70
CA GLN A 36 3.97 15.45 -12.91
C GLN A 36 2.54 15.01 -12.73
N ARG A 37 2.24 14.35 -11.60
CA ARG A 37 0.90 13.82 -11.34
C ARG A 37 0.23 14.59 -10.21
N THR A 38 -1.09 14.81 -10.35
CA THR A 38 -1.88 15.34 -9.25
C THR A 38 -2.08 14.28 -8.16
N PRO A 39 -2.43 14.67 -6.92
CA PRO A 39 -2.76 13.68 -5.88
C PRO A 39 -3.87 12.72 -6.30
N GLU A 40 -4.88 13.20 -7.04
CA GLU A 40 -5.97 12.36 -7.54
C GLU A 40 -5.46 11.32 -8.53
N GLN A 41 -4.54 11.69 -9.42
CA GLN A 41 -3.95 10.77 -10.38
C GLN A 41 -3.12 9.72 -9.68
N LYS A 42 -2.33 10.10 -8.67
CA LYS A 42 -1.55 9.16 -7.88
C LYS A 42 -2.45 8.16 -7.16
N TYR A 43 -3.50 8.65 -6.51
CA TYR A 43 -4.45 7.79 -5.81
C TYR A 43 -5.08 6.79 -6.77
N GLU A 44 -5.52 7.25 -7.94
CA GLU A 44 -6.18 6.41 -8.93
C GLU A 44 -5.26 5.27 -9.39
N LEU A 45 -4.00 5.59 -9.68
CA LEU A 45 -3.03 4.58 -10.11
C LEU A 45 -2.72 3.58 -9.00
N ALA A 46 -2.51 4.08 -7.78
CA ALA A 46 -2.28 3.22 -6.62
C ALA A 46 -3.47 2.31 -6.37
N ARG A 47 -4.69 2.84 -6.49
CA ARG A 47 -5.91 2.09 -6.27
C ARG A 47 -6.10 1.00 -7.33
N GLN A 48 -5.78 1.28 -8.58
CA GLN A 48 -5.86 0.27 -9.64
C GLN A 48 -4.90 -0.88 -9.37
N ALA A 49 -3.66 -0.59 -8.99
CA ALA A 49 -2.69 -1.63 -8.65
C ALA A 49 -3.15 -2.42 -7.42
N TYR A 50 -3.65 -1.73 -6.40
CA TYR A 50 -4.16 -2.35 -5.19
C TYR A 50 -5.32 -3.30 -5.51
N ASP A 51 -6.32 -2.83 -6.26
CA ASP A 51 -7.50 -3.63 -6.58
C ASP A 51 -7.12 -4.88 -7.36
N GLU A 52 -6.20 -4.77 -8.31
CA GLU A 52 -5.73 -5.92 -9.08
C GLU A 52 -4.98 -6.90 -8.19
N PHE A 53 -4.13 -6.40 -7.30
CA PHE A 53 -3.36 -7.25 -6.40
C PHE A 53 -4.28 -8.06 -5.48
N VAL A 54 -5.27 -7.40 -4.85
CA VAL A 54 -6.17 -8.10 -3.93
C VAL A 54 -7.11 -9.05 -4.66
N SER A 55 -7.31 -8.88 -5.97
CA SER A 55 -8.06 -9.84 -6.76
C SER A 55 -7.29 -11.14 -6.99
N ARG A 56 -5.96 -11.09 -6.91
CA ARG A 56 -5.07 -12.23 -7.14
C ARG A 56 -4.71 -12.98 -5.88
N HIS A 57 -4.83 -12.35 -4.72
CA HIS A 57 -4.36 -12.89 -3.44
C HIS A 57 -5.43 -12.75 -2.37
N GLN A 58 -5.49 -13.72 -1.47
CA GLN A 58 -6.36 -13.60 -0.29
C GLN A 58 -5.60 -12.80 0.76
N THR A 59 -5.95 -11.52 0.86
CA THR A 59 -5.28 -10.58 1.75
C THR A 59 -6.28 -9.82 2.59
N LYS A 60 -5.78 -9.19 3.66
CA LYS A 60 -6.53 -8.24 4.47
C LYS A 60 -5.64 -7.06 4.80
N ILE A 61 -6.23 -5.93 5.17
CA ILE A 61 -5.50 -4.76 5.61
C ILE A 61 -5.50 -4.74 7.14
N VAL A 62 -4.35 -4.41 7.70
CA VAL A 62 -4.20 -4.20 9.14
C VAL A 62 -3.50 -2.86 9.37
N TRP A 63 -3.70 -2.31 10.57
CA TRP A 63 -2.95 -1.14 11.04
C TRP A 63 -1.70 -1.62 11.76
N VAL A 64 -0.54 -1.11 11.36
CA VAL A 64 0.76 -1.52 11.93
C VAL A 64 1.52 -0.26 12.36
N PRO A 65 1.96 -0.17 13.63
CA PRO A 65 2.74 0.97 14.07
C PRO A 65 4.13 1.00 13.44
N TRP A 66 4.67 2.19 13.27
CA TRP A 66 6.05 2.36 12.79
C TRP A 66 7.04 2.36 13.97
N PRO A 67 8.21 1.73 13.86
CA PRO A 67 8.66 0.90 12.74
C PRO A 67 7.81 -0.36 12.58
N LEU A 68 7.71 -0.90 11.39
CA LEU A 68 6.77 -1.97 11.08
C LEU A 68 6.91 -3.16 12.04
N ASP A 69 6.02 -3.23 13.01
CA ASP A 69 5.97 -4.30 13.99
C ASP A 69 4.67 -5.07 13.78
N LEU A 70 4.74 -6.12 12.96
CA LEU A 70 3.58 -6.93 12.61
C LEU A 70 2.98 -7.65 13.82
N ALA A 71 3.76 -7.84 14.88
CA ALA A 71 3.24 -8.42 16.12
C ALA A 71 2.22 -7.52 16.80
N LYS A 72 2.25 -6.22 16.50
CA LYS A 72 1.31 -5.23 17.04
C LYS A 72 0.23 -4.84 16.03
N ALA A 73 0.06 -5.60 14.96
CA ALA A 73 -0.95 -5.32 13.97
C ALA A 73 -2.35 -5.38 14.56
N ARG A 74 -3.21 -4.45 14.14
CA ARG A 74 -4.62 -4.39 14.55
C ARG A 74 -5.51 -4.47 13.33
N PRO A 75 -6.71 -5.07 13.44
CA PRO A 75 -7.63 -5.11 12.31
C PRO A 75 -7.99 -3.72 11.80
N CYS A 76 -8.09 -3.60 10.48
CA CYS A 76 -8.60 -2.39 9.84
C CYS A 76 -10.09 -2.62 9.54
N GLU A 77 -10.94 -1.64 9.85
CA GLU A 77 -12.38 -1.77 9.63
C GLU A 77 -12.69 -1.91 8.13
N PRO A 78 -13.67 -2.78 7.77
CA PRO A 78 -14.14 -2.82 6.39
C PRO A 78 -14.65 -1.44 5.96
N GLY A 79 -14.24 -1.01 4.77
CA GLY A 79 -14.65 0.27 4.24
C GLY A 79 -13.84 1.45 4.73
N ALA A 80 -12.82 1.26 5.57
CA ALA A 80 -11.91 2.33 5.95
C ALA A 80 -11.21 2.90 4.71
N PRO A 81 -11.05 4.24 4.59
CA PRO A 81 -10.34 4.81 3.46
C PRO A 81 -8.92 4.30 3.36
N LEU A 82 -8.49 4.01 2.13
CA LEU A 82 -7.10 3.64 1.88
C LEU A 82 -6.25 4.90 1.81
N ASP A 83 -5.10 4.88 2.47
CA ASP A 83 -4.17 5.99 2.47
C ASP A 83 -2.81 5.51 1.99
N PHE A 84 -2.46 5.91 0.77
CA PHE A 84 -1.18 5.55 0.16
C PHE A 84 -0.09 6.60 0.43
N ASP A 85 -0.44 7.70 1.10
CA ASP A 85 0.46 8.83 1.32
C ASP A 85 0.96 8.93 2.75
N LEU A 86 0.72 7.91 3.59
CA LEU A 86 1.23 7.92 4.95
C LEU A 86 2.76 7.95 4.93
N ASP A 87 3.33 8.87 5.71
CA ASP A 87 4.78 9.05 5.79
C ASP A 87 5.32 8.37 7.04
N PRO A 88 6.07 7.26 6.90
CA PRO A 88 6.64 6.59 8.08
C PRO A 88 7.68 7.44 8.81
N GLU A 89 8.24 8.46 8.15
CA GLU A 89 9.18 9.39 8.77
C GLU A 89 8.47 10.61 9.37
N GLY A 90 7.14 10.63 9.37
CA GLY A 90 6.34 11.71 9.91
C GLY A 90 6.23 11.66 11.44
N PRO A 91 5.01 11.84 11.99
CA PRO A 91 4.82 11.85 13.44
C PRO A 91 5.31 10.57 14.12
N ALA A 92 5.76 10.70 15.37
CA ALA A 92 6.30 9.56 16.13
C ALA A 92 5.30 8.41 16.31
N ASP A 93 3.99 8.73 16.26
CA ASP A 93 2.92 7.75 16.49
C ASP A 93 2.25 7.31 15.20
N VAL A 94 2.95 7.39 14.06
CA VAL A 94 2.34 7.04 12.79
C VAL A 94 1.97 5.56 12.75
N VAL A 95 0.78 5.28 12.23
CA VAL A 95 0.28 3.92 12.03
C VAL A 95 0.02 3.75 10.54
N LEU A 96 0.48 2.65 9.98
CA LEU A 96 0.44 2.40 8.55
C LEU A 96 -0.57 1.30 8.20
N GLN A 97 -1.18 1.42 7.04
CA GLN A 97 -1.98 0.35 6.48
C GLN A 97 -1.07 -0.65 5.76
N VAL A 98 -1.21 -1.92 6.07
CA VAL A 98 -0.37 -2.98 5.52
C VAL A 98 -1.24 -4.13 5.05
N LEU A 99 -0.98 -4.63 3.83
CA LEU A 99 -1.59 -5.87 3.34
C LEU A 99 -0.86 -7.06 3.95
N VAL A 100 -1.63 -8.01 4.48
CA VAL A 100 -1.09 -9.26 5.03
C VAL A 100 -1.95 -10.42 4.51
N PRO A 101 -1.46 -11.67 4.57
CA PRO A 101 -2.28 -12.82 4.21
C PRO A 101 -3.54 -12.90 5.06
N ALA A 102 -4.64 -13.18 4.40
CA ALA A 102 -5.92 -13.30 5.09
C ALA A 102 -6.01 -14.57 5.95
#